data_06f85664ae9d9f0980129e17ac23a08a
#
_entry.id   06f85664ae9d9f0980129e17ac23a08a
#
_cell.length_a   1.000
_cell.length_b   1.000
_cell.length_c   1.000
_cell.angle_alpha   90.00
_cell.angle_beta   90.00
_cell.angle_gamma   90.00
#
_symmetry.space_group_name_H-M   'P 1'
#
loop_
_entity.id
_entity.type
_entity.pdbx_description
1 polymer ?
#
loop_
_entity_poly.entity_id
_entity_poly.type
_entity_poly.pdbx_seq_one_letter_code
_entity_poly.pdbx_strand_id
1 'polypeptide(L)'
;MGKILGMGIQNYGSLKNIKMGKLLSDTSNEEFGNMVAIIGQSGNGKSTLADAFGFLSDCLSTDVEAACDANNRGGYDQLLSQGSQEAIHFEIYYRETSNTRPITYELTIDKDDAGRPYVKEERLRQRRMGHKSGRPLSFLYLKEGRGYAFEGDDGGMDDDCGIDRGEKKDVRLADLRKLGVVTLGAMKQYSRIEKFLNFLQSWYLCYFTPDAARQVQTVVPSPYLNRTGSNLNNVAQYMYREKPKAFKKVLEEIKGKIPNIERIEPLKLPNGQMVLEFWQKGFEKPFFSQRMSDGTLKLFAYYLLLNERNPRQLVFVEEPENGLYHKYLGKLAEEMDKNVGTGYAKQVFVTTHSPFFVNALQPKQVWVLEKDSQGFSTIKRASDYRFVNDLVEEGVCLGDLWYDTYFG
;
A
#
# COMPACT_ATOMS: atom_id res chain seq x y z
N MET A 1 3.73 2.82 15.86
CA MET A 1 3.62 1.99 14.66
C MET A 1 3.54 2.90 13.45
N GLY A 2 4.32 2.56 12.42
CA GLY A 2 4.64 3.45 11.31
C GLY A 2 3.45 3.84 10.41
N LYS A 3 3.47 5.08 9.94
CA LYS A 3 2.43 5.65 9.07
C LYS A 3 3.04 6.59 8.05
N ILE A 4 2.59 6.50 6.79
CA ILE A 4 2.89 7.51 5.77
C ILE A 4 2.02 8.75 6.05
N LEU A 5 2.61 9.91 6.03
CA LEU A 5 1.95 11.21 6.19
C LEU A 5 1.72 11.91 4.85
N GLY A 6 2.55 11.59 3.87
CA GLY A 6 2.46 12.07 2.50
C GLY A 6 3.41 11.32 1.58
N MET A 7 3.14 11.39 0.28
CA MET A 7 3.93 10.77 -0.78
C MET A 7 4.01 11.68 -1.99
N GLY A 8 5.22 11.90 -2.48
CA GLY A 8 5.52 12.58 -3.73
C GLY A 8 6.07 11.59 -4.75
N ILE A 9 5.63 11.69 -6.00
CA ILE A 9 6.09 10.88 -7.12
C ILE A 9 6.33 11.80 -8.31
N GLN A 10 7.52 11.70 -8.90
CA GLN A 10 7.85 12.50 -10.08
C GLN A 10 8.39 11.60 -11.19
N ASN A 11 7.97 11.87 -12.40
CA ASN A 11 8.43 11.24 -13.63
C ASN A 11 8.21 9.71 -13.71
N TYR A 12 7.14 9.19 -13.09
CA TYR A 12 6.79 7.77 -13.13
C TYR A 12 5.52 7.54 -13.98
N GLY A 13 5.66 7.04 -15.19
CA GLY A 13 4.56 6.79 -16.11
C GLY A 13 3.70 8.04 -16.35
N SER A 14 2.42 7.97 -16.06
CA SER A 14 1.53 9.14 -16.15
C SER A 14 1.67 10.10 -14.96
N LEU A 15 2.40 9.74 -13.90
CA LEU A 15 2.58 10.53 -12.69
C LEU A 15 3.79 11.47 -12.82
N LYS A 16 3.62 12.56 -13.59
CA LYS A 16 4.71 13.51 -13.86
C LYS A 16 5.12 14.31 -12.62
N ASN A 17 4.15 14.74 -11.81
CA ASN A 17 4.39 15.44 -10.56
C ASN A 17 3.18 15.31 -9.62
N ILE A 18 3.14 14.22 -8.87
CA ILE A 18 2.07 13.93 -7.91
C ILE A 18 2.55 14.22 -6.50
N LYS A 19 1.76 14.96 -5.74
CA LYS A 19 1.97 15.23 -4.31
C LYS A 19 0.69 14.97 -3.55
N MET A 20 0.73 14.05 -2.62
CA MET A 20 -0.40 13.64 -1.78
C MET A 20 -0.01 13.70 -0.30
N GLY A 21 -0.93 14.18 0.54
CA GLY A 21 -0.67 14.35 1.95
C GLY A 21 0.43 15.37 2.23
N LYS A 22 0.93 15.42 3.45
CA LYS A 22 1.96 16.35 3.88
C LYS A 22 3.34 15.84 3.52
N LEU A 23 4.14 16.67 2.90
CA LEU A 23 5.54 16.39 2.57
C LEU A 23 6.47 17.37 3.28
N LEU A 24 7.74 17.04 3.37
CA LEU A 24 8.75 17.98 3.83
C LEU A 24 8.99 19.08 2.80
N SER A 25 8.94 18.73 1.52
CA SER A 25 9.04 19.65 0.37
C SER A 25 7.79 20.50 0.18
N ASP A 26 6.62 20.01 0.65
CA ASP A 26 5.34 20.67 0.48
C ASP A 26 4.45 20.42 1.71
N THR A 27 4.20 21.49 2.48
CA THR A 27 3.39 21.44 3.70
C THR A 27 1.98 22.01 3.49
N SER A 28 1.57 22.26 2.26
CA SER A 28 0.25 22.82 1.93
C SER A 28 -0.88 21.83 2.21
N ASN A 29 -0.62 20.54 2.04
CA ASN A 29 -1.57 19.48 2.32
C ASN A 29 -1.52 19.00 3.77
N GLU A 30 -2.67 18.54 4.29
CA GLU A 30 -2.75 17.84 5.57
C GLU A 30 -2.16 16.42 5.47
N GLU A 31 -1.78 15.88 6.63
CA GLU A 31 -1.30 14.49 6.73
C GLU A 31 -2.38 13.48 6.27
N PHE A 32 -1.95 12.36 5.71
CA PHE A 32 -2.87 11.26 5.43
C PHE A 32 -3.57 10.74 6.68
N GLY A 33 -4.85 10.42 6.54
CA GLY A 33 -5.60 9.62 7.51
C GLY A 33 -5.13 8.16 7.56
N ASN A 34 -5.85 7.34 8.30
CA ASN A 34 -5.60 5.89 8.28
C ASN A 34 -6.20 5.24 7.03
N MET A 35 -7.30 5.79 6.52
CA MET A 35 -7.94 5.39 5.27
C MET A 35 -7.68 6.45 4.20
N VAL A 36 -7.22 6.04 3.02
CA VAL A 36 -6.93 6.87 1.86
C VAL A 36 -7.53 6.19 0.63
N ALA A 37 -8.57 6.76 0.07
CA ALA A 37 -9.17 6.27 -1.17
C ALA A 37 -8.76 7.16 -2.34
N ILE A 38 -8.31 6.55 -3.42
CA ILE A 38 -7.93 7.21 -4.66
C ILE A 38 -9.00 6.89 -5.70
N ILE A 39 -9.72 7.90 -6.14
CA ILE A 39 -10.77 7.79 -7.15
C ILE A 39 -10.36 8.45 -8.46
N GLY A 40 -11.02 8.10 -9.53
CA GLY A 40 -10.80 8.69 -10.86
C GLY A 40 -11.36 7.79 -11.94
N GLN A 41 -11.60 8.35 -13.11
CA GLN A 41 -12.05 7.59 -14.28
C GLN A 41 -10.98 6.58 -14.73
N SER A 42 -11.39 5.60 -15.54
CA SER A 42 -10.45 4.67 -16.17
C SER A 42 -9.44 5.44 -17.02
N GLY A 43 -8.16 5.06 -16.94
CA GLY A 43 -7.08 5.76 -17.64
C GLY A 43 -6.47 6.96 -16.90
N ASN A 44 -7.03 7.42 -15.76
CA ASN A 44 -6.50 8.57 -15.03
C ASN A 44 -5.19 8.29 -14.26
N GLY A 45 -4.72 7.04 -14.21
CA GLY A 45 -3.44 6.68 -13.60
C GLY A 45 -3.54 6.02 -12.22
N LYS A 46 -4.72 5.53 -11.81
CA LYS A 46 -4.89 4.79 -10.54
C LYS A 46 -3.98 3.56 -10.45
N SER A 47 -3.95 2.75 -11.50
CA SER A 47 -3.07 1.57 -11.54
C SER A 47 -1.60 1.95 -11.65
N THR A 48 -1.25 3.09 -12.28
CA THR A 48 0.12 3.61 -12.26
C THR A 48 0.53 4.03 -10.85
N LEU A 49 -0.39 4.63 -10.08
CA LEU A 49 -0.13 4.95 -8.67
C LEU A 49 0.03 3.69 -7.80
N ALA A 50 -0.83 2.68 -8.00
CA ALA A 50 -0.70 1.38 -7.32
C ALA A 50 0.62 0.69 -7.69
N ASP A 51 1.00 0.75 -8.97
CA ASP A 51 2.27 0.19 -9.46
C ASP A 51 3.49 0.93 -8.89
N ALA A 52 3.42 2.23 -8.64
CA ALA A 52 4.50 2.97 -7.99
C ALA A 52 4.81 2.44 -6.57
N PHE A 53 3.78 2.05 -5.80
CA PHE A 53 3.98 1.34 -4.52
C PHE A 53 4.58 -0.06 -4.73
N GLY A 54 4.09 -0.77 -5.76
CA GLY A 54 4.62 -2.07 -6.16
C GLY A 54 6.08 -2.01 -6.58
N PHE A 55 6.44 -1.01 -7.35
CA PHE A 55 7.81 -0.77 -7.80
C PHE A 55 8.78 -0.57 -6.61
N LEU A 56 8.39 0.27 -5.64
CA LEU A 56 9.19 0.45 -4.42
C LEU A 56 9.35 -0.87 -3.65
N SER A 57 8.29 -1.67 -3.53
CA SER A 57 8.35 -2.99 -2.89
C SER A 57 9.27 -3.96 -3.64
N ASP A 58 9.25 -3.94 -4.98
CA ASP A 58 10.12 -4.77 -5.82
C ASP A 58 11.60 -4.34 -5.69
N CYS A 59 11.88 -3.01 -5.65
CA CYS A 59 13.23 -2.48 -5.38
C CYS A 59 13.79 -2.95 -4.03
N LEU A 60 12.95 -3.11 -3.01
CA LEU A 60 13.36 -3.60 -1.69
C LEU A 60 13.67 -5.10 -1.68
N SER A 61 12.99 -5.87 -2.51
CA SER A 61 13.12 -7.33 -2.55
C SER A 61 14.18 -7.83 -3.53
N THR A 62 14.51 -7.03 -4.54
CA THR A 62 15.48 -7.34 -5.60
C THR A 62 16.52 -6.21 -5.74
N ASP A 63 16.39 -5.41 -6.79
CA ASP A 63 17.12 -4.18 -7.07
C ASP A 63 16.34 -3.32 -8.06
N VAL A 64 16.81 -2.11 -8.37
CA VAL A 64 16.08 -1.17 -9.23
C VAL A 64 15.99 -1.62 -10.68
N GLU A 65 16.99 -2.36 -11.19
CA GLU A 65 16.99 -2.88 -12.56
C GLU A 65 15.95 -4.00 -12.71
N ALA A 66 16.00 -4.99 -11.82
CA ALA A 66 15.01 -6.06 -11.78
C ALA A 66 13.59 -5.54 -11.52
N ALA A 67 13.45 -4.51 -10.68
CA ALA A 67 12.15 -3.87 -10.44
C ALA A 67 11.60 -3.16 -11.67
N CYS A 68 12.45 -2.53 -12.50
CA CYS A 68 12.01 -1.91 -13.75
C CYS A 68 11.44 -2.93 -14.74
N ASP A 69 11.94 -4.16 -14.75
CA ASP A 69 11.50 -5.23 -15.65
C ASP A 69 10.35 -6.07 -15.09
N ALA A 70 10.18 -6.08 -13.75
CA ALA A 70 9.14 -6.86 -13.09
C ALA A 70 7.72 -6.43 -13.50
N ASN A 71 6.76 -7.35 -13.38
CA ASN A 71 5.32 -7.08 -13.59
C ASN A 71 4.98 -6.44 -14.95
N ASN A 72 5.74 -6.77 -15.99
CA ASN A 72 5.58 -6.24 -17.36
C ASN A 72 5.78 -4.72 -17.48
N ARG A 73 6.60 -4.11 -16.61
CA ARG A 73 6.89 -2.67 -16.69
C ARG A 73 7.70 -2.27 -17.90
N GLY A 74 8.47 -3.20 -18.50
CA GLY A 74 9.17 -3.00 -19.77
C GLY A 74 10.43 -2.15 -19.69
N GLY A 75 11.05 -2.04 -18.50
CA GLY A 75 12.30 -1.33 -18.26
C GLY A 75 12.13 0.15 -17.91
N TYR A 76 13.25 0.77 -17.55
CA TYR A 76 13.29 2.16 -17.07
C TYR A 76 12.66 3.18 -18.03
N ASP A 77 12.95 3.04 -19.34
CA ASP A 77 12.46 3.99 -20.34
C ASP A 77 10.94 3.95 -20.52
N GLN A 78 10.31 2.78 -20.27
CA GLN A 78 8.84 2.66 -20.30
C GLN A 78 8.20 3.21 -19.00
N LEU A 79 8.94 3.18 -17.90
CA LEU A 79 8.49 3.75 -16.63
C LEU A 79 8.64 5.27 -16.58
N LEU A 80 9.62 5.83 -17.29
CA LEU A 80 9.84 7.27 -17.29
C LEU A 80 8.67 8.01 -17.96
N SER A 81 8.21 9.09 -17.36
CA SER A 81 7.16 9.93 -17.95
C SER A 81 7.58 10.44 -19.34
N GLN A 82 6.70 10.30 -20.31
CA GLN A 82 6.98 10.68 -21.69
C GLN A 82 7.44 12.14 -21.80
N GLY A 83 8.54 12.34 -22.54
CA GLY A 83 9.13 13.68 -22.75
C GLY A 83 9.91 14.21 -21.55
N SER A 84 10.02 13.47 -20.44
CA SER A 84 10.87 13.88 -19.32
C SER A 84 12.35 13.61 -19.63
N GLN A 85 13.20 14.57 -19.23
CA GLN A 85 14.65 14.43 -19.20
C GLN A 85 15.16 14.24 -17.76
N GLU A 86 14.26 14.34 -16.78
CA GLU A 86 14.59 14.24 -15.36
C GLU A 86 14.31 12.80 -14.87
N ALA A 87 15.12 12.38 -13.91
CA ALA A 87 15.06 11.07 -13.30
C ALA A 87 13.72 10.80 -12.57
N ILE A 88 13.40 9.53 -12.36
CA ILE A 88 12.27 9.13 -11.51
C ILE A 88 12.61 9.46 -10.05
N HIS A 89 11.69 10.14 -9.36
CA HIS A 89 11.89 10.54 -7.97
C HIS A 89 10.69 10.20 -7.09
N PHE A 90 10.99 9.70 -5.89
CA PHE A 90 10.02 9.42 -4.83
C PHE A 90 10.38 10.21 -3.57
N GLU A 91 9.37 10.79 -2.91
CA GLU A 91 9.46 11.36 -1.57
C GLU A 91 8.41 10.69 -0.69
N ILE A 92 8.83 10.09 0.44
CA ILE A 92 7.92 9.50 1.43
C ILE A 92 8.12 10.22 2.75
N TYR A 93 7.06 10.84 3.28
CA TYR A 93 7.06 11.45 4.59
C TYR A 93 6.41 10.48 5.57
N TYR A 94 7.18 9.97 6.51
CA TYR A 94 6.86 8.84 7.36
C TYR A 94 7.02 9.18 8.83
N ARG A 95 6.15 8.65 9.69
CA ARG A 95 6.26 8.74 11.15
C ARG A 95 6.18 7.35 11.76
N GLU A 96 7.17 6.99 12.58
CA GLU A 96 7.27 5.67 13.20
C GLU A 96 6.19 5.45 14.27
N THR A 97 5.99 6.42 15.16
CA THR A 97 4.95 6.43 16.20
C THR A 97 4.34 7.82 16.31
N SER A 98 3.21 7.95 17.01
CA SER A 98 2.58 9.27 17.26
C SER A 98 3.52 10.27 17.94
N ASN A 99 4.48 9.78 18.72
CA ASN A 99 5.38 10.59 19.51
C ASN A 99 6.74 10.84 18.84
N THR A 100 7.03 10.16 17.72
CA THR A 100 8.27 10.36 16.97
C THR A 100 8.11 11.45 15.91
N ARG A 101 9.23 12.07 15.55
CA ARG A 101 9.27 13.02 14.45
C ARG A 101 9.22 12.30 13.12
N PRO A 102 8.58 12.92 12.14
CA PRO A 102 8.58 12.37 10.80
C PRO A 102 9.99 12.32 10.20
N ILE A 103 10.20 11.28 9.44
CA ILE A 103 11.38 11.04 8.59
C ILE A 103 10.95 11.28 7.15
N THR A 104 11.81 11.92 6.35
CA THR A 104 11.64 12.00 4.90
C THR A 104 12.61 11.01 4.25
N TYR A 105 12.08 10.13 3.45
CA TYR A 105 12.84 9.30 2.54
C TYR A 105 12.73 9.85 1.12
N GLU A 106 13.86 10.06 0.48
CA GLU A 106 13.98 10.52 -0.91
C GLU A 106 14.79 9.48 -1.68
N LEU A 107 14.25 9.07 -2.82
CA LEU A 107 14.87 8.11 -3.74
C LEU A 107 14.82 8.67 -5.15
N THR A 108 15.96 8.78 -5.80
CA THR A 108 16.08 9.17 -7.21
C THR A 108 16.73 8.03 -7.98
N ILE A 109 16.05 7.56 -9.02
CA ILE A 109 16.52 6.49 -9.89
C ILE A 109 16.73 7.07 -11.29
N ASP A 110 17.91 6.82 -11.86
CA ASP A 110 18.29 7.25 -13.20
C ASP A 110 18.89 6.08 -13.97
N LYS A 111 19.26 6.27 -15.22
CA LYS A 111 19.97 5.29 -16.04
C LYS A 111 21.37 5.77 -16.38
N ASP A 112 22.30 4.82 -16.50
CA ASP A 112 23.66 5.08 -16.97
C ASP A 112 23.71 5.25 -18.51
N ASP A 113 24.90 5.54 -19.04
CA ASP A 113 25.11 5.70 -20.49
C ASP A 113 24.81 4.41 -21.28
N ALA A 114 24.81 3.27 -20.64
CA ALA A 114 24.43 1.98 -21.22
C ALA A 114 22.92 1.70 -21.13
N GLY A 115 22.13 2.63 -20.56
CA GLY A 115 20.68 2.51 -20.37
C GLY A 115 20.27 1.67 -19.16
N ARG A 116 21.19 1.29 -18.26
CA ARG A 116 20.89 0.46 -17.10
C ARG A 116 20.47 1.32 -15.92
N PRO A 117 19.32 1.03 -15.27
CA PRO A 117 18.87 1.81 -14.12
C PRO A 117 19.75 1.60 -12.90
N TYR A 118 19.94 2.69 -12.15
CA TYR A 118 20.70 2.71 -10.91
C TYR A 118 20.14 3.74 -9.93
N VAL A 119 20.51 3.63 -8.65
CA VAL A 119 20.17 4.60 -7.60
C VAL A 119 21.11 5.80 -7.70
N LYS A 120 20.58 6.91 -8.24
CA LYS A 120 21.32 8.16 -8.39
C LYS A 120 21.52 8.87 -7.07
N GLU A 121 20.44 8.96 -6.26
CA GLU A 121 20.48 9.57 -4.94
C GLU A 121 19.49 8.87 -4.00
N GLU A 122 19.92 8.64 -2.77
CA GLU A 122 19.10 8.07 -1.71
C GLU A 122 19.36 8.79 -0.39
N ARG A 123 18.29 9.18 0.31
CA ARG A 123 18.42 10.02 1.48
C ARG A 123 17.34 9.73 2.52
N LEU A 124 17.75 9.62 3.79
CA LEU A 124 16.86 9.67 4.95
C LEU A 124 17.21 10.90 5.80
N ARG A 125 16.21 11.73 6.08
CA ARG A 125 16.40 12.95 6.86
C ARG A 125 15.30 13.19 7.86
N GLN A 126 15.62 13.82 8.98
CA GLN A 126 14.69 14.13 10.05
C GLN A 126 15.00 15.52 10.62
N ARG A 127 13.99 16.28 11.02
CA ARG A 127 14.19 17.56 11.70
C ARG A 127 14.71 17.32 13.12
N ARG A 128 15.62 18.18 13.61
CA ARG A 128 16.10 18.16 15.01
C ARG A 128 15.04 18.64 15.98
N MET A 129 15.08 18.20 17.27
CA MET A 129 14.18 18.69 18.32
C MET A 129 14.48 20.13 18.72
N GLY A 130 13.48 20.84 19.22
CA GLY A 130 13.63 22.24 19.58
C GLY A 130 13.67 23.26 18.43
N HIS A 131 13.90 22.80 17.19
CA HIS A 131 13.95 23.70 16.03
C HIS A 131 12.67 23.56 15.17
N LYS A 132 11.73 24.49 15.31
CA LYS A 132 10.56 24.60 14.42
C LYS A 132 10.98 24.98 12.99
N SER A 133 12.12 25.65 12.84
CA SER A 133 12.73 26.06 11.58
C SER A 133 14.20 25.64 11.56
N GLY A 134 14.65 24.99 10.50
CA GLY A 134 16.04 24.54 10.33
C GLY A 134 16.13 23.45 9.28
N ARG A 135 17.30 23.25 8.69
CA ARG A 135 17.55 22.17 7.73
C ARG A 135 17.48 20.82 8.46
N PRO A 136 16.66 19.86 7.98
CA PRO A 136 16.66 18.53 8.53
C PRO A 136 18.04 17.87 8.42
N LEU A 137 18.46 17.14 9.45
CA LEU A 137 19.67 16.32 9.42
C LEU A 137 19.44 15.08 8.57
N SER A 138 20.33 14.83 7.61
CA SER A 138 20.36 13.57 6.89
C SER A 138 21.18 12.56 7.69
N PHE A 139 20.56 11.46 8.07
CA PHE A 139 21.24 10.35 8.74
C PHE A 139 21.58 9.19 7.79
N LEU A 140 21.08 9.24 6.55
CA LEU A 140 21.56 8.52 5.39
C LEU A 140 21.61 9.52 4.22
N TYR A 141 22.72 9.56 3.51
CA TYR A 141 22.87 10.28 2.26
C TYR A 141 23.84 9.55 1.36
N LEU A 142 23.37 9.08 0.24
CA LEU A 142 24.16 8.42 -0.79
C LEU A 142 23.89 9.06 -2.14
N LYS A 143 24.92 9.39 -2.86
CA LYS A 143 24.88 9.81 -4.26
C LYS A 143 25.76 8.86 -5.06
N GLU A 144 25.17 8.19 -6.03
CA GLU A 144 25.85 7.15 -6.83
C GLU A 144 26.59 6.15 -5.93
N GLY A 145 25.89 5.66 -4.91
CA GLY A 145 26.39 4.68 -3.95
C GLY A 145 27.47 5.19 -2.98
N ARG A 146 27.82 6.50 -3.00
CA ARG A 146 28.84 7.09 -2.13
C ARG A 146 28.24 8.16 -1.23
N GLY A 147 28.65 8.18 0.01
CA GLY A 147 28.19 9.18 0.97
C GLY A 147 28.41 8.74 2.40
N TYR A 148 27.39 8.86 3.23
CA TYR A 148 27.52 8.55 4.65
C TYR A 148 26.20 8.03 5.25
N ALA A 149 26.34 7.31 6.35
CA ALA A 149 25.27 6.95 7.25
C ALA A 149 25.68 7.17 8.72
N PHE A 150 24.71 7.41 9.59
CA PHE A 150 24.95 7.53 11.03
C PHE A 150 24.71 6.18 11.70
N GLU A 151 25.75 5.69 12.39
CA GLU A 151 25.68 4.55 13.30
C GLU A 151 25.14 4.99 14.66
N GLY A 152 24.45 4.10 15.36
CA GLY A 152 24.00 4.30 16.73
C GLY A 152 22.55 3.92 16.94
N ASP A 153 22.24 3.64 18.21
CA ASP A 153 20.87 3.38 18.65
C ASP A 153 20.08 4.70 18.76
N ASP A 154 18.78 4.61 18.52
CA ASP A 154 17.87 5.64 19.00
C ASP A 154 17.99 5.65 20.52
N GLY A 155 18.68 6.61 21.09
CA GLY A 155 18.60 6.86 22.54
C GLY A 155 17.12 6.84 22.91
N GLY A 156 16.75 6.11 23.98
CA GLY A 156 15.38 5.82 24.36
C GLY A 156 14.46 7.03 24.28
N MET A 157 13.15 6.83 24.30
CA MET A 157 12.07 7.81 24.03
C MET A 157 12.22 9.19 24.71
N ASP A 158 13.11 9.32 25.70
CA ASP A 158 13.33 10.53 26.49
C ASP A 158 14.56 11.35 26.07
N ASP A 159 15.40 10.85 25.14
CA ASP A 159 16.62 11.55 24.75
C ASP A 159 16.47 12.26 23.40
N ASP A 160 16.28 13.56 23.51
CA ASP A 160 16.20 14.53 22.42
C ASP A 160 17.46 14.58 21.50
N CYS A 161 18.50 13.87 21.88
CA CYS A 161 19.84 13.89 21.32
C CYS A 161 20.17 12.71 20.40
N GLY A 162 19.27 11.76 20.16
CA GLY A 162 19.56 10.50 19.46
C GLY A 162 20.15 10.65 18.05
N ILE A 163 19.77 11.70 17.32
CA ILE A 163 20.34 11.98 15.98
C ILE A 163 21.75 12.58 16.09
N ASP A 164 22.01 13.34 17.12
CA ASP A 164 23.29 14.06 17.30
C ASP A 164 24.36 13.19 17.96
N ARG A 165 24.03 12.01 18.50
CA ARG A 165 24.97 11.08 19.16
C ARG A 165 25.48 9.96 18.27
N GLY A 166 24.87 9.73 17.10
CA GLY A 166 25.34 8.73 16.14
C GLY A 166 26.69 9.13 15.53
N GLU A 167 27.58 8.16 15.34
CA GLU A 167 28.84 8.38 14.62
C GLU A 167 28.59 8.37 13.11
N LYS A 168 29.02 9.44 12.44
CA LYS A 168 28.94 9.52 10.98
C LYS A 168 30.02 8.63 10.36
N LYS A 169 29.62 7.66 9.56
CA LYS A 169 30.52 6.76 8.82
C LYS A 169 30.40 6.97 7.34
N ASP A 170 31.54 7.01 6.66
CA ASP A 170 31.54 7.00 5.21
C ASP A 170 31.11 5.65 4.66
N VAL A 171 30.24 5.69 3.65
CA VAL A 171 29.64 4.51 3.02
C VAL A 171 29.96 4.51 1.53
N ARG A 172 30.31 3.34 1.01
CA ARG A 172 30.45 3.07 -0.41
C ARG A 172 29.78 1.74 -0.76
N LEU A 173 28.71 1.79 -1.53
CA LEU A 173 28.03 0.61 -2.03
C LEU A 173 28.81 0.03 -3.22
N ALA A 174 28.90 -1.29 -3.28
CA ALA A 174 29.53 -2.00 -4.40
C ALA A 174 28.59 -2.12 -5.60
N ASP A 175 27.27 -2.21 -5.36
CA ASP A 175 26.23 -2.35 -6.39
C ASP A 175 25.31 -1.13 -6.35
N LEU A 176 25.33 -0.33 -7.40
CA LEU A 176 24.54 0.89 -7.53
C LEU A 176 23.05 0.63 -7.82
N ARG A 177 22.69 -0.62 -8.14
CA ARG A 177 21.29 -1.01 -8.37
C ARG A 177 20.54 -1.27 -7.07
N LYS A 178 21.28 -1.56 -5.98
CA LYS A 178 20.67 -1.85 -4.68
C LYS A 178 20.44 -0.58 -3.87
N LEU A 179 19.28 -0.53 -3.20
CA LEU A 179 18.98 0.54 -2.27
C LEU A 179 19.93 0.51 -1.06
N GLY A 180 20.42 1.67 -0.67
CA GLY A 180 21.23 1.83 0.53
C GLY A 180 20.47 1.47 1.80
N VAL A 181 19.15 1.77 1.88
CA VAL A 181 18.30 1.35 3.00
C VAL A 181 18.23 -0.17 3.13
N VAL A 182 18.30 -0.95 2.05
CA VAL A 182 18.35 -2.42 2.09
C VAL A 182 19.70 -2.91 2.57
N THR A 183 20.77 -2.37 2.01
CA THR A 183 22.13 -2.81 2.32
C THR A 183 22.54 -2.48 3.75
N LEU A 184 22.26 -1.25 4.20
CA LEU A 184 22.64 -0.77 5.54
C LEU A 184 21.61 -1.21 6.61
N GLY A 185 20.33 -1.25 6.27
CA GLY A 185 19.28 -1.70 7.19
C GLY A 185 19.37 -3.18 7.58
N ALA A 186 20.17 -3.97 6.87
CA ALA A 186 20.51 -5.35 7.27
C ALA A 186 21.59 -5.41 8.39
N MET A 187 22.22 -4.28 8.73
CA MET A 187 23.31 -4.19 9.71
C MET A 187 22.82 -3.56 11.00
N LYS A 188 23.03 -4.23 12.16
CA LYS A 188 22.55 -3.80 13.49
C LYS A 188 23.00 -2.38 13.90
N GLN A 189 24.17 -1.94 13.43
CA GLN A 189 24.67 -0.61 13.75
C GLN A 189 23.85 0.55 13.15
N TYR A 190 22.98 0.27 12.17
CA TYR A 190 22.12 1.27 11.52
C TYR A 190 20.64 1.08 11.91
N SER A 191 20.36 0.97 13.21
CA SER A 191 19.04 0.64 13.77
C SER A 191 17.88 1.51 13.25
N ARG A 192 18.15 2.78 12.96
CA ARG A 192 17.14 3.71 12.38
C ARG A 192 16.79 3.37 10.95
N ILE A 193 17.80 2.99 10.16
CA ILE A 193 17.61 2.57 8.77
C ILE A 193 16.88 1.22 8.77
N GLU A 194 17.26 0.30 9.67
CA GLU A 194 16.58 -0.99 9.88
C GLU A 194 15.08 -0.81 10.18
N LYS A 195 14.71 0.08 11.10
CA LYS A 195 13.31 0.35 11.43
C LYS A 195 12.51 0.86 10.23
N PHE A 196 13.09 1.76 9.44
CA PHE A 196 12.46 2.26 8.22
C PHE A 196 12.35 1.18 7.14
N LEU A 197 13.39 0.38 6.96
CA LEU A 197 13.37 -0.78 6.05
C LEU A 197 12.25 -1.76 6.43
N ASN A 198 12.16 -2.12 7.72
CA ASN A 198 11.12 -3.01 8.23
C ASN A 198 9.70 -2.47 7.99
N PHE A 199 9.53 -1.14 8.08
CA PHE A 199 8.28 -0.49 7.74
C PHE A 199 7.95 -0.67 6.25
N LEU A 200 8.87 -0.36 5.34
CA LEU A 200 8.65 -0.51 3.90
C LEU A 200 8.39 -1.98 3.51
N GLN A 201 9.14 -2.93 4.07
CA GLN A 201 8.97 -4.36 3.83
C GLN A 201 7.66 -4.93 4.38
N SER A 202 7.02 -4.23 5.33
CA SER A 202 5.73 -4.62 5.87
C SER A 202 4.54 -4.20 5.00
N TRP A 203 4.77 -3.48 3.90
CA TRP A 203 3.71 -3.10 2.98
C TRP A 203 3.12 -4.32 2.30
N TYR A 204 1.81 -4.31 2.19
CA TYR A 204 1.07 -5.38 1.53
C TYR A 204 0.22 -4.80 0.40
N LEU A 205 0.54 -5.22 -0.79
CA LEU A 205 -0.20 -4.85 -1.99
C LEU A 205 -1.18 -5.99 -2.32
N CYS A 206 -2.44 -5.65 -2.45
CA CYS A 206 -3.53 -6.59 -2.66
C CYS A 206 -4.23 -6.28 -3.99
N TYR A 207 -4.13 -7.22 -4.92
CA TYR A 207 -4.86 -7.25 -6.16
C TYR A 207 -5.50 -8.63 -6.31
N PHE A 208 -6.60 -8.86 -5.60
CA PHE A 208 -7.25 -10.17 -5.63
C PHE A 208 -7.89 -10.43 -6.98
N THR A 209 -7.44 -11.51 -7.62
CA THR A 209 -8.05 -12.03 -8.84
C THR A 209 -8.76 -13.35 -8.54
N PRO A 210 -10.06 -13.49 -8.88
CA PRO A 210 -10.81 -14.73 -8.62
C PRO A 210 -10.16 -15.95 -9.27
N ASP A 211 -9.60 -15.79 -10.47
CA ASP A 211 -8.93 -16.88 -11.18
C ASP A 211 -7.69 -17.38 -10.44
N ALA A 212 -6.90 -16.49 -9.84
CA ALA A 212 -5.79 -16.91 -8.99
C ALA A 212 -6.29 -17.63 -7.73
N ALA A 213 -7.36 -17.15 -7.10
CA ALA A 213 -7.95 -17.76 -5.90
C ALA A 213 -8.56 -19.15 -6.16
N ARG A 214 -8.93 -19.46 -7.42
CA ARG A 214 -9.42 -20.78 -7.83
C ARG A 214 -8.31 -21.82 -8.01
N GLN A 215 -7.07 -21.38 -8.10
CA GLN A 215 -5.95 -22.30 -8.30
C GLN A 215 -5.82 -23.26 -7.11
N VAL A 216 -5.68 -24.54 -7.42
CA VAL A 216 -5.44 -25.57 -6.41
C VAL A 216 -3.95 -25.66 -6.17
N GLN A 217 -3.53 -25.50 -4.94
CA GLN A 217 -2.13 -25.51 -4.56
C GLN A 217 -1.83 -26.67 -3.63
N THR A 218 -0.58 -27.10 -3.60
CA THR A 218 -0.07 -28.01 -2.56
C THR A 218 -0.22 -27.35 -1.20
N VAL A 219 -0.45 -28.16 -0.17
CA VAL A 219 -0.55 -27.68 1.22
C VAL A 219 0.77 -27.07 1.67
N VAL A 220 0.75 -25.75 1.89
CA VAL A 220 1.86 -25.00 2.47
C VAL A 220 1.30 -24.11 3.58
N PRO A 221 1.89 -24.10 4.78
CA PRO A 221 1.49 -23.17 5.83
C PRO A 221 1.60 -21.71 5.33
N SER A 222 0.47 -21.06 5.20
CA SER A 222 0.39 -19.68 4.69
C SER A 222 -0.39 -18.81 5.68
N PRO A 223 0.30 -18.08 6.57
CA PRO A 223 -0.38 -17.25 7.57
C PRO A 223 -1.03 -15.99 6.98
N TYR A 224 -0.64 -15.59 5.77
CA TYR A 224 -1.07 -14.38 5.10
C TYR A 224 -1.40 -14.61 3.62
N LEU A 225 -2.37 -13.85 3.12
CA LEU A 225 -2.69 -13.82 1.70
C LEU A 225 -1.53 -13.21 0.90
N ASN A 226 -1.24 -13.78 -0.27
CA ASN A 226 -0.34 -13.17 -1.24
C ASN A 226 -1.08 -12.11 -2.08
N ARG A 227 -0.36 -11.36 -2.89
CA ARG A 227 -0.88 -10.21 -3.65
C ARG A 227 -2.14 -10.54 -4.47
N THR A 228 -2.19 -11.68 -5.12
CA THR A 228 -3.30 -12.09 -6.01
C THR A 228 -4.36 -12.95 -5.34
N GLY A 229 -4.13 -13.39 -4.10
CA GLY A 229 -5.00 -14.33 -3.40
C GLY A 229 -4.89 -15.77 -3.90
N SER A 230 -3.88 -16.12 -4.70
CA SER A 230 -3.73 -17.50 -5.21
C SER A 230 -3.58 -18.54 -4.11
N ASN A 231 -3.09 -18.16 -2.93
CA ASN A 231 -2.94 -19.03 -1.76
C ASN A 231 -4.15 -19.01 -0.80
N LEU A 232 -5.32 -18.54 -1.26
CA LEU A 232 -6.54 -18.41 -0.44
C LEU A 232 -6.87 -19.69 0.34
N ASN A 233 -6.81 -20.84 -0.34
CA ASN A 233 -7.11 -22.15 0.25
C ASN A 233 -6.16 -22.48 1.42
N ASN A 234 -4.87 -22.19 1.26
CA ASN A 234 -3.84 -22.45 2.28
C ASN A 234 -4.00 -21.49 3.50
N VAL A 235 -4.33 -20.22 3.25
CA VAL A 235 -4.57 -19.25 4.33
C VAL A 235 -5.81 -19.61 5.13
N ALA A 236 -6.90 -19.99 4.46
CA ALA A 236 -8.11 -20.44 5.13
C ALA A 236 -7.84 -21.69 6.00
N GLN A 237 -7.08 -22.67 5.48
CA GLN A 237 -6.66 -23.83 6.26
C GLN A 237 -5.81 -23.44 7.48
N TYR A 238 -4.83 -22.55 7.28
CA TYR A 238 -3.99 -22.08 8.38
C TYR A 238 -4.83 -21.42 9.48
N MET A 239 -5.77 -20.53 9.11
CA MET A 239 -6.67 -19.90 10.07
C MET A 239 -7.61 -20.91 10.75
N TYR A 240 -8.14 -21.86 10.00
CA TYR A 240 -9.02 -22.92 10.52
C TYR A 240 -8.33 -23.73 11.61
N ARG A 241 -7.06 -24.09 11.42
CA ARG A 241 -6.27 -24.93 12.34
C ARG A 241 -5.67 -24.12 13.50
N GLU A 242 -4.98 -23.05 13.18
CA GLU A 242 -4.14 -22.32 14.14
C GLU A 242 -4.90 -21.18 14.82
N LYS A 243 -5.99 -20.70 14.21
CA LYS A 243 -6.77 -19.55 14.70
C LYS A 243 -8.29 -19.79 14.60
N PRO A 244 -8.84 -20.89 15.15
CA PRO A 244 -10.23 -21.29 14.92
C PRO A 244 -11.26 -20.25 15.37
N LYS A 245 -10.96 -19.48 16.42
CA LYS A 245 -11.84 -18.39 16.88
C LYS A 245 -11.92 -17.25 15.85
N ALA A 246 -10.79 -16.88 15.23
CA ALA A 246 -10.76 -15.87 14.19
C ALA A 246 -11.46 -16.36 12.92
N PHE A 247 -11.23 -17.61 12.52
CA PHE A 247 -11.91 -18.22 11.38
C PHE A 247 -13.43 -18.27 11.58
N LYS A 248 -13.90 -18.67 12.77
CA LYS A 248 -15.32 -18.64 13.11
C LYS A 248 -15.91 -17.23 13.00
N LYS A 249 -15.19 -16.21 13.46
CA LYS A 249 -15.63 -14.81 13.30
C LYS A 249 -15.79 -14.44 11.82
N VAL A 250 -14.84 -14.80 10.96
CA VAL A 250 -14.94 -14.62 9.50
C VAL A 250 -16.21 -15.26 8.96
N LEU A 251 -16.51 -16.50 9.33
CA LEU A 251 -17.70 -17.19 8.88
C LEU A 251 -18.99 -16.51 9.35
N GLU A 252 -19.06 -16.02 10.57
CA GLU A 252 -20.22 -15.29 11.08
C GLU A 252 -20.41 -13.94 10.33
N GLU A 253 -19.33 -13.24 10.06
CA GLU A 253 -19.37 -11.99 9.27
C GLU A 253 -19.83 -12.21 7.83
N ILE A 254 -19.47 -13.33 7.24
CA ILE A 254 -19.85 -13.70 5.86
C ILE A 254 -21.31 -14.17 5.75
N LYS A 255 -21.86 -14.90 6.75
CA LYS A 255 -23.21 -15.46 6.72
C LYS A 255 -24.31 -14.46 6.41
N GLY A 256 -24.26 -13.27 6.60
CA GLY A 256 -25.29 -12.29 6.22
C GLY A 256 -25.01 -11.58 4.90
N LYS A 257 -23.85 -11.81 4.31
CA LYS A 257 -23.33 -11.02 3.19
C LYS A 257 -23.16 -11.82 1.91
N ILE A 258 -22.83 -13.10 2.04
CA ILE A 258 -22.83 -14.02 0.88
C ILE A 258 -24.11 -14.83 0.94
N PRO A 259 -25.02 -14.68 -0.02
CA PRO A 259 -26.29 -15.41 -0.03
C PRO A 259 -26.06 -16.93 0.02
N ASN A 260 -26.88 -17.59 0.82
CA ASN A 260 -26.96 -19.05 0.92
C ASN A 260 -25.71 -19.77 1.44
N ILE A 261 -24.63 -19.10 1.86
CA ILE A 261 -23.48 -19.77 2.46
C ILE A 261 -23.81 -20.11 3.93
N GLU A 262 -23.75 -21.40 4.25
CA GLU A 262 -23.92 -21.90 5.61
C GLU A 262 -22.57 -22.15 6.30
N ARG A 263 -21.60 -22.71 5.56
CA ARG A 263 -20.33 -23.17 6.09
C ARG A 263 -19.25 -23.15 5.02
N ILE A 264 -18.02 -22.85 5.40
CA ILE A 264 -16.83 -22.96 4.56
C ILE A 264 -15.82 -23.79 5.33
N GLU A 265 -15.28 -24.85 4.72
CA GLU A 265 -14.31 -25.75 5.36
C GLU A 265 -13.14 -26.05 4.42
N PRO A 266 -11.91 -26.01 4.91
CA PRO A 266 -10.75 -26.46 4.14
C PRO A 266 -10.69 -27.98 4.10
N LEU A 267 -10.54 -28.55 2.90
CA LEU A 267 -10.40 -29.98 2.65
C LEU A 267 -9.04 -30.28 1.99
N LYS A 268 -8.28 -31.20 2.59
CA LYS A 268 -7.09 -31.77 1.96
C LYS A 268 -7.48 -32.98 1.12
N LEU A 269 -7.23 -32.90 -0.17
CA LEU A 269 -7.46 -33.99 -1.12
C LEU A 269 -6.38 -35.10 -0.99
N PRO A 270 -6.69 -36.35 -1.44
CA PRO A 270 -5.73 -37.47 -1.39
C PRO A 270 -4.43 -37.21 -2.12
N ASN A 271 -4.44 -36.37 -3.15
CA ASN A 271 -3.24 -35.97 -3.92
C ASN A 271 -2.39 -34.88 -3.21
N GLY A 272 -2.74 -34.52 -1.97
CA GLY A 272 -2.02 -33.53 -1.18
C GLY A 272 -2.40 -32.07 -1.48
N GLN A 273 -3.36 -31.82 -2.34
CA GLN A 273 -3.84 -30.49 -2.66
C GLN A 273 -4.85 -30.00 -1.62
N MET A 274 -4.98 -28.65 -1.51
CA MET A 274 -5.92 -27.97 -0.64
C MET A 274 -7.02 -27.32 -1.46
N VAL A 275 -8.28 -27.59 -1.08
CA VAL A 275 -9.47 -26.94 -1.62
C VAL A 275 -10.34 -26.42 -0.49
N LEU A 276 -11.26 -25.50 -0.80
CA LEU A 276 -12.29 -25.05 0.12
C LEU A 276 -13.63 -25.61 -0.32
N GLU A 277 -14.36 -26.17 0.63
CA GLU A 277 -15.75 -26.60 0.51
C GLU A 277 -16.68 -25.49 0.96
N PHE A 278 -17.57 -25.06 0.07
CA PHE A 278 -18.61 -24.07 0.34
C PHE A 278 -19.97 -24.80 0.42
N TRP A 279 -20.50 -24.89 1.62
CA TRP A 279 -21.79 -25.48 1.89
C TRP A 279 -22.88 -24.42 1.73
N GLN A 280 -23.83 -24.68 0.84
CA GLN A 280 -24.90 -23.75 0.52
C GLN A 280 -26.26 -24.33 0.92
N LYS A 281 -27.13 -23.47 1.39
CA LYS A 281 -28.49 -23.83 1.78
C LYS A 281 -29.23 -24.47 0.60
N GLY A 282 -29.87 -25.63 0.85
CA GLY A 282 -30.64 -26.36 -0.16
C GLY A 282 -29.81 -27.34 -1.00
N PHE A 283 -28.54 -27.49 -0.74
CA PHE A 283 -27.69 -28.49 -1.41
C PHE A 283 -27.13 -29.51 -0.41
N GLU A 284 -27.18 -30.79 -0.78
CA GLU A 284 -26.68 -31.89 0.06
C GLU A 284 -25.14 -32.02 0.02
N LYS A 285 -24.50 -31.51 -1.03
CA LYS A 285 -23.06 -31.59 -1.25
C LYS A 285 -22.46 -30.19 -1.37
N PRO A 286 -21.19 -30.00 -0.89
CA PRO A 286 -20.52 -28.72 -1.02
C PRO A 286 -20.10 -28.43 -2.45
N PHE A 287 -19.88 -27.14 -2.74
CA PHE A 287 -19.20 -26.69 -3.94
C PHE A 287 -17.74 -26.39 -3.59
N PHE A 288 -16.82 -26.75 -4.46
CA PHE A 288 -15.41 -26.38 -4.29
C PHE A 288 -15.14 -24.95 -4.75
N SER A 289 -14.08 -24.33 -4.20
CA SER A 289 -13.66 -22.97 -4.53
C SER A 289 -13.58 -22.70 -6.04
N GLN A 290 -13.20 -23.70 -6.85
CA GLN A 290 -13.13 -23.59 -8.32
C GLN A 290 -14.47 -23.27 -8.99
N ARG A 291 -15.59 -23.60 -8.35
CA ARG A 291 -16.95 -23.38 -8.86
C ARG A 291 -17.68 -22.20 -8.21
N MET A 292 -17.01 -21.51 -7.30
CA MET A 292 -17.60 -20.35 -6.63
C MET A 292 -17.56 -19.12 -7.52
N SER A 293 -18.55 -18.24 -7.33
CA SER A 293 -18.56 -16.94 -8.03
C SER A 293 -17.39 -16.05 -7.60
N ASP A 294 -16.99 -15.15 -8.49
CA ASP A 294 -15.91 -14.17 -8.24
C ASP A 294 -16.15 -13.37 -6.96
N GLY A 295 -17.36 -12.84 -6.84
CA GLY A 295 -17.76 -12.05 -5.68
C GLY A 295 -17.68 -12.82 -4.36
N THR A 296 -18.05 -14.11 -4.37
CA THR A 296 -17.95 -14.97 -3.18
C THR A 296 -16.51 -15.14 -2.75
N LEU A 297 -15.60 -15.47 -3.68
CA LEU A 297 -14.19 -15.68 -3.38
C LEU A 297 -13.51 -14.38 -2.91
N LYS A 298 -13.81 -13.25 -3.57
CA LYS A 298 -13.29 -11.94 -3.18
C LYS A 298 -13.76 -11.51 -1.80
N LEU A 299 -15.05 -11.60 -1.53
CA LEU A 299 -15.57 -11.27 -0.19
C LEU A 299 -14.92 -12.15 0.87
N PHE A 300 -14.81 -13.45 0.64
CA PHE A 300 -14.15 -14.35 1.58
C PHE A 300 -12.69 -13.94 1.82
N ALA A 301 -11.94 -13.64 0.75
CA ALA A 301 -10.55 -13.19 0.86
C ALA A 301 -10.44 -11.87 1.65
N TYR A 302 -11.29 -10.87 1.39
CA TYR A 302 -11.28 -9.62 2.15
C TYR A 302 -11.64 -9.84 3.62
N TYR A 303 -12.60 -10.72 3.95
CA TYR A 303 -12.93 -11.01 5.34
C TYR A 303 -11.81 -11.78 6.07
N LEU A 304 -11.06 -12.64 5.37
CA LEU A 304 -9.84 -13.22 5.94
C LEU A 304 -8.80 -12.14 6.23
N LEU A 305 -8.56 -11.20 5.28
CA LEU A 305 -7.65 -10.08 5.46
C LEU A 305 -8.04 -9.19 6.65
N LEU A 306 -9.31 -8.79 6.74
CA LEU A 306 -9.83 -7.93 7.81
C LEU A 306 -9.71 -8.56 9.21
N ASN A 307 -9.60 -9.88 9.30
CA ASN A 307 -9.46 -10.64 10.53
C ASN A 307 -8.03 -11.15 10.80
N GLU A 308 -7.03 -10.69 10.04
CA GLU A 308 -5.61 -10.94 10.36
C GLU A 308 -5.27 -10.33 11.72
N ARG A 309 -4.61 -11.11 12.60
CA ARG A 309 -4.29 -10.66 13.96
C ARG A 309 -3.06 -9.78 14.07
N ASN A 310 -2.10 -9.94 13.15
CA ASN A 310 -0.91 -9.10 13.13
C ASN A 310 -1.15 -7.97 12.14
N PRO A 311 -1.48 -6.76 12.61
CA PRO A 311 -1.81 -5.67 11.72
C PRO A 311 -0.61 -5.31 10.85
N ARG A 312 -0.84 -5.22 9.56
CA ARG A 312 0.14 -4.71 8.61
C ARG A 312 0.33 -3.21 8.82
N GLN A 313 1.49 -2.70 8.53
CA GLN A 313 1.71 -1.24 8.65
C GLN A 313 0.92 -0.50 7.57
N LEU A 314 0.98 -1.02 6.34
CA LEU A 314 0.25 -0.48 5.21
C LEU A 314 -0.35 -1.61 4.36
N VAL A 315 -1.61 -1.47 4.00
CA VAL A 315 -2.30 -2.31 3.02
C VAL A 315 -2.73 -1.43 1.85
N PHE A 316 -2.36 -1.80 0.65
CA PHE A 316 -2.84 -1.17 -0.58
C PHE A 316 -3.77 -2.13 -1.30
N VAL A 317 -5.03 -1.74 -1.52
CA VAL A 317 -6.05 -2.55 -2.21
C VAL A 317 -6.38 -1.90 -3.55
N GLU A 318 -6.16 -2.63 -4.62
CA GLU A 318 -6.49 -2.15 -5.96
C GLU A 318 -7.86 -2.67 -6.39
N GLU A 319 -8.75 -1.73 -6.73
CA GLU A 319 -10.08 -1.96 -7.30
C GLU A 319 -10.87 -3.11 -6.62
N PRO A 320 -11.23 -2.97 -5.34
CA PRO A 320 -11.97 -4.01 -4.63
C PRO A 320 -13.31 -4.34 -5.26
N GLU A 321 -13.90 -3.41 -6.01
CA GLU A 321 -15.18 -3.57 -6.71
C GLU A 321 -15.17 -4.59 -7.84
N ASN A 322 -14.03 -4.87 -8.47
CA ASN A 322 -13.96 -5.78 -9.61
C ASN A 322 -14.50 -7.17 -9.26
N GLY A 323 -15.59 -7.57 -9.91
CA GLY A 323 -16.25 -8.85 -9.64
C GLY A 323 -17.12 -8.89 -8.38
N LEU A 324 -17.26 -7.77 -7.63
CA LEU A 324 -18.17 -7.66 -6.50
C LEU A 324 -19.51 -7.01 -6.91
N TYR A 325 -20.59 -7.53 -6.34
CA TYR A 325 -21.88 -6.88 -6.46
C TYR A 325 -21.89 -5.58 -5.65
N HIS A 326 -22.29 -4.48 -6.28
CA HIS A 326 -22.20 -3.12 -5.74
C HIS A 326 -22.84 -2.95 -4.34
N LYS A 327 -23.91 -3.72 -4.02
CA LYS A 327 -24.55 -3.71 -2.70
C LYS A 327 -23.59 -4.02 -1.53
N TYR A 328 -22.50 -4.77 -1.78
CA TYR A 328 -21.54 -5.14 -0.75
C TYR A 328 -20.39 -4.14 -0.59
N LEU A 329 -20.21 -3.24 -1.57
CA LEU A 329 -19.04 -2.34 -1.60
C LEU A 329 -19.09 -1.28 -0.50
N GLY A 330 -20.22 -0.62 -0.30
CA GLY A 330 -20.35 0.36 0.78
C GLY A 330 -20.06 -0.27 2.15
N LYS A 331 -20.63 -1.45 2.40
CA LYS A 331 -20.39 -2.17 3.66
C LYS A 331 -18.95 -2.65 3.83
N LEU A 332 -18.30 -3.07 2.73
CA LEU A 332 -16.88 -3.41 2.75
C LEU A 332 -16.02 -2.18 3.09
N ALA A 333 -16.33 -1.02 2.50
CA ALA A 333 -15.65 0.25 2.77
C ALA A 333 -15.82 0.67 4.24
N GLU A 334 -17.04 0.61 4.79
CA GLU A 334 -17.31 0.89 6.21
C GLU A 334 -16.50 -0.01 7.14
N GLU A 335 -16.43 -1.31 6.83
CA GLU A 335 -15.67 -2.26 7.64
C GLU A 335 -14.16 -2.08 7.52
N MET A 336 -13.67 -1.73 6.34
CA MET A 336 -12.26 -1.36 6.15
C MET A 336 -11.92 -0.11 6.97
N ASP A 337 -12.71 0.97 6.88
CA ASP A 337 -12.49 2.21 7.59
C ASP A 337 -12.61 2.04 9.11
N LYS A 338 -13.63 1.32 9.58
CA LYS A 338 -13.83 1.06 11.01
C LYS A 338 -12.69 0.28 11.67
N ASN A 339 -12.09 -0.65 10.94
CA ASN A 339 -11.08 -1.55 11.48
C ASN A 339 -9.63 -1.08 11.19
N VAL A 340 -9.43 -0.06 10.36
CA VAL A 340 -8.10 0.50 10.10
C VAL A 340 -7.59 1.27 11.31
N GLY A 341 -6.29 1.20 11.57
CA GLY A 341 -5.62 1.83 12.72
C GLY A 341 -5.55 0.93 13.95
N THR A 342 -6.52 0.10 14.20
CA THR A 342 -6.61 -0.79 15.39
C THR A 342 -6.67 -2.28 15.03
N GLY A 343 -7.18 -2.62 13.85
CA GLY A 343 -7.41 -3.99 13.39
C GLY A 343 -6.29 -4.53 12.48
N TYR A 344 -6.68 -4.90 11.26
CA TYR A 344 -5.86 -5.62 10.27
C TYR A 344 -4.72 -4.82 9.65
N ALA A 345 -4.84 -3.51 9.60
CA ALA A 345 -3.84 -2.59 9.07
C ALA A 345 -3.79 -1.30 9.87
N LYS A 346 -2.64 -0.62 9.84
CA LYS A 346 -2.49 0.71 10.45
C LYS A 346 -2.90 1.81 9.48
N GLN A 347 -2.67 1.57 8.21
CA GLN A 347 -3.06 2.48 7.14
C GLN A 347 -3.48 1.67 5.91
N VAL A 348 -4.52 2.14 5.24
CA VAL A 348 -5.04 1.51 4.02
C VAL A 348 -5.13 2.53 2.91
N PHE A 349 -4.61 2.16 1.76
CA PHE A 349 -4.81 2.85 0.49
C PHE A 349 -5.72 1.99 -0.38
N VAL A 350 -6.70 2.59 -1.02
CA VAL A 350 -7.62 1.89 -1.93
C VAL A 350 -7.74 2.69 -3.22
N THR A 351 -7.55 2.06 -4.36
CA THR A 351 -7.99 2.64 -5.63
C THR A 351 -9.38 2.12 -5.96
N THR A 352 -10.27 2.99 -6.36
CA THR A 352 -11.64 2.60 -6.74
C THR A 352 -12.24 3.51 -7.81
N HIS A 353 -13.17 2.98 -8.60
CA HIS A 353 -14.06 3.73 -9.47
C HIS A 353 -15.53 3.54 -9.11
N SER A 354 -15.80 3.02 -7.90
CA SER A 354 -17.16 2.75 -7.43
C SER A 354 -17.70 3.87 -6.55
N PRO A 355 -18.78 4.57 -6.98
CA PRO A 355 -19.48 5.53 -6.13
C PRO A 355 -19.96 4.91 -4.82
N PHE A 356 -20.40 3.65 -4.86
CA PHE A 356 -20.88 2.93 -3.67
C PHE A 356 -19.81 2.71 -2.60
N PHE A 357 -18.54 2.54 -3.01
CA PHE A 357 -17.43 2.47 -2.07
C PHE A 357 -17.16 3.84 -1.46
N VAL A 358 -17.18 4.88 -2.29
CA VAL A 358 -16.90 6.28 -1.90
C VAL A 358 -17.96 6.83 -0.96
N ASN A 359 -19.24 6.44 -1.12
CA ASN A 359 -20.35 6.88 -0.25
C ASN A 359 -20.17 6.50 1.22
N ALA A 360 -19.33 5.53 1.53
CA ALA A 360 -19.01 5.14 2.91
C ALA A 360 -17.86 5.95 3.53
N LEU A 361 -17.26 6.88 2.80
CA LEU A 361 -16.05 7.60 3.20
C LEU A 361 -16.33 9.11 3.38
N GLN A 362 -15.43 9.78 4.11
CA GLN A 362 -15.46 11.21 4.29
C GLN A 362 -14.63 11.94 3.22
N PRO A 363 -14.95 13.19 2.83
CA PRO A 363 -14.21 13.93 1.80
C PRO A 363 -12.70 14.01 2.05
N LYS A 364 -12.27 14.13 3.32
CA LYS A 364 -10.85 14.16 3.70
C LYS A 364 -10.09 12.84 3.46
N GLN A 365 -10.79 11.73 3.29
CA GLN A 365 -10.21 10.41 3.04
C GLN A 365 -10.05 10.14 1.54
N VAL A 366 -10.69 10.94 0.67
CA VAL A 366 -10.79 10.69 -0.76
C VAL A 366 -9.89 11.64 -1.53
N TRP A 367 -9.12 11.09 -2.47
CA TRP A 367 -8.24 11.80 -3.39
C TRP A 367 -8.70 11.55 -4.82
N VAL A 368 -8.91 12.62 -5.57
CA VAL A 368 -9.42 12.58 -6.94
C VAL A 368 -8.25 12.68 -7.90
N LEU A 369 -8.09 11.67 -8.74
CA LEU A 369 -7.06 11.59 -9.77
C LEU A 369 -7.67 11.92 -11.13
N GLU A 370 -7.13 12.93 -11.79
CA GLU A 370 -7.61 13.45 -13.07
C GLU A 370 -6.46 13.56 -14.07
N LYS A 371 -6.76 13.90 -15.31
CA LYS A 371 -5.76 14.22 -16.33
C LYS A 371 -5.70 15.72 -16.56
N ASP A 372 -4.48 16.23 -16.68
CA ASP A 372 -4.26 17.58 -17.19
C ASP A 372 -4.40 17.66 -18.73
N SER A 373 -4.28 18.86 -19.28
CA SER A 373 -4.36 19.09 -20.73
C SER A 373 -3.25 18.40 -21.54
N GLN A 374 -2.19 17.92 -20.90
CA GLN A 374 -1.08 17.19 -21.50
C GLN A 374 -1.23 15.67 -21.37
N GLY A 375 -2.28 15.20 -20.67
CA GLY A 375 -2.54 13.78 -20.43
C GLY A 375 -1.79 13.20 -19.22
N PHE A 376 -1.11 14.01 -18.42
CA PHE A 376 -0.51 13.57 -17.16
C PHE A 376 -1.53 13.58 -16.02
N SER A 377 -1.30 12.73 -15.04
CA SER A 377 -2.18 12.65 -13.87
C SER A 377 -1.93 13.82 -12.92
N THR A 378 -3.02 14.39 -12.42
CA THR A 378 -3.06 15.37 -11.34
C THR A 378 -3.87 14.80 -10.20
N ILE A 379 -3.63 15.23 -8.97
CA ILE A 379 -4.36 14.73 -7.80
C ILE A 379 -4.74 15.85 -6.85
N LYS A 380 -5.96 15.76 -6.31
CA LYS A 380 -6.47 16.72 -5.34
C LYS A 380 -7.36 16.01 -4.32
N ARG A 381 -7.35 16.44 -3.07
CA ARG A 381 -8.24 15.88 -2.05
C ARG A 381 -9.70 16.32 -2.31
N ALA A 382 -10.67 15.44 -2.09
CA ALA A 382 -12.08 15.77 -2.30
C ALA A 382 -12.55 16.91 -1.41
N SER A 383 -12.07 17.00 -0.16
CA SER A 383 -12.35 18.11 0.75
C SER A 383 -11.85 19.48 0.28
N ASP A 384 -10.94 19.53 -0.70
CA ASP A 384 -10.36 20.78 -1.22
C ASP A 384 -11.13 21.33 -2.43
N TYR A 385 -12.17 20.60 -2.88
CA TYR A 385 -13.11 21.08 -3.89
C TYR A 385 -14.17 21.95 -3.23
N ARG A 386 -14.48 23.06 -3.90
CA ARG A 386 -15.45 24.03 -3.40
C ARG A 386 -16.81 23.37 -3.20
N PHE A 387 -17.46 23.63 -2.07
CA PHE A 387 -18.78 23.14 -1.68
C PHE A 387 -18.92 21.62 -1.42
N VAL A 388 -17.90 20.78 -1.62
CA VAL A 388 -18.02 19.35 -1.38
C VAL A 388 -18.34 19.05 0.09
N ASN A 389 -17.64 19.69 1.02
CA ASN A 389 -17.89 19.49 2.44
C ASN A 389 -19.31 19.95 2.82
N ASP A 390 -19.74 21.13 2.34
CA ASP A 390 -21.06 21.69 2.64
C ASP A 390 -22.18 20.76 2.12
N LEU A 391 -22.07 20.27 0.88
CA LEU A 391 -23.04 19.34 0.29
C LEU A 391 -23.11 18.00 1.02
N VAL A 392 -21.96 17.48 1.46
CA VAL A 392 -21.92 16.24 2.25
C VAL A 392 -22.52 16.44 3.63
N GLU A 393 -22.30 17.58 4.28
CA GLU A 393 -22.95 17.95 5.55
C GLU A 393 -24.47 18.12 5.40
N GLU A 394 -24.95 18.56 4.24
CA GLU A 394 -26.37 18.63 3.88
C GLU A 394 -26.97 17.24 3.55
N GLY A 395 -26.16 16.18 3.55
CA GLY A 395 -26.59 14.80 3.36
C GLY A 395 -26.48 14.26 1.93
N VAL A 396 -25.80 14.98 1.02
CA VAL A 396 -25.51 14.47 -0.32
C VAL A 396 -24.40 13.43 -0.24
N CYS A 397 -24.58 12.28 -0.88
CA CYS A 397 -23.60 11.22 -0.88
C CYS A 397 -22.35 11.61 -1.70
N LEU A 398 -21.16 11.40 -1.13
CA LEU A 398 -19.90 11.80 -1.75
C LEU A 398 -19.65 11.12 -3.12
N GLY A 399 -20.05 9.86 -3.26
CA GLY A 399 -19.92 9.12 -4.52
C GLY A 399 -20.89 9.61 -5.59
N ASP A 400 -22.06 10.15 -5.20
CA ASP A 400 -23.01 10.75 -6.13
C ASP A 400 -22.46 12.08 -6.65
N LEU A 401 -21.86 12.91 -5.78
CA LEU A 401 -21.13 14.12 -6.18
C LEU A 401 -20.01 13.80 -7.19
N TRP A 402 -19.31 12.70 -6.99
CA TRP A 402 -18.29 12.27 -7.94
C TRP A 402 -18.90 11.79 -9.25
N TYR A 403 -19.96 10.99 -9.20
CA TYR A 403 -20.66 10.50 -10.40
C TYR A 403 -21.21 11.66 -11.25
N ASP A 404 -21.76 12.68 -10.61
CA ASP A 404 -22.33 13.88 -11.25
C ASP A 404 -21.29 14.94 -11.64
N THR A 405 -19.99 14.59 -11.61
CA THR A 405 -18.86 15.43 -12.05
C THR A 405 -18.63 16.70 -11.26
N TYR A 406 -19.02 16.79 -9.99
CA TYR A 406 -18.73 17.94 -9.13
C TYR A 406 -17.24 18.13 -8.80
N PHE A 407 -16.39 17.17 -9.13
CA PHE A 407 -14.94 17.22 -8.89
C PHE A 407 -14.13 17.70 -10.10
N GLY A 408 -14.70 17.98 -11.27
CA GLY A 408 -13.94 18.40 -12.43
C GLY A 408 -14.78 18.92 -13.55
#